data_bbcde2099a67303abb5aeae7de228edc
#
_entry.id   bbcde2099a67303abb5aeae7de228edc
#
_cell.length_a   1.000
_cell.length_b   1.000
_cell.length_c   1.000
_cell.angle_alpha   90.00
_cell.angle_beta   90.00
_cell.angle_gamma   90.00
#
_symmetry.space_group_name_H-M   'P 1'
#
loop_
_entity.id
_entity.type
_entity.pdbx_description
1 polymer ?
#
loop_
_entity_poly.entity_id
_entity_poly.type
_entity_poly.pdbx_seq_one_letter_code
_entity_poly.pdbx_strand_id
1 'polypeptide(L)'
;MKTITKTILYLQMTALLLTTALAGPAAAEKQVPFRGSIQAVETYDAQFPALFVDSSGTGKATHLGRFTVTSEFTVNLMSLAGSGNAHFIAANGDSLLTDLTGQANPTGDPDVLSIVETYTITAGTGRFAGATGSFTVERLLNTVTGVTSGSFEGTIVFGKKK
;
A
#
# COMPACT_ATOMS: atom_id res chain seq x y z
N MET A 1 43.69 -58.44 53.21
CA MET A 1 44.25 -57.96 51.97
C MET A 1 43.08 -57.71 51.02
N LYS A 2 42.63 -56.50 50.83
CA LYS A 2 41.60 -56.14 49.88
C LYS A 2 42.09 -54.90 49.11
N THR A 3 42.35 -55.11 47.87
CA THR A 3 42.82 -54.13 46.89
C THR A 3 41.63 -53.23 46.49
N ILE A 4 41.73 -51.93 46.77
CA ILE A 4 40.72 -50.95 46.37
C ILE A 4 41.10 -50.41 45.00
N THR A 5 40.38 -50.78 43.98
CA THR A 5 40.53 -50.25 42.62
C THR A 5 39.82 -48.90 42.56
N LYS A 6 40.55 -47.83 42.38
CA LYS A 6 40.01 -46.49 42.17
C LYS A 6 39.57 -46.36 40.71
N THR A 7 38.26 -46.33 40.47
CA THR A 7 37.69 -45.99 39.17
C THR A 7 37.65 -44.46 39.04
N ILE A 8 38.43 -43.90 38.15
CA ILE A 8 38.44 -42.47 37.85
C ILE A 8 37.32 -42.24 36.81
N LEU A 9 36.28 -41.57 37.23
CA LEU A 9 35.18 -41.14 36.41
C LEU A 9 35.58 -39.85 35.65
N TYR A 10 35.88 -39.98 34.36
CA TYR A 10 36.08 -38.81 33.48
C TYR A 10 34.74 -38.17 33.16
N LEU A 11 34.49 -37.01 33.80
CA LEU A 11 33.36 -36.14 33.46
C LEU A 11 33.73 -35.36 32.19
N GLN A 12 33.23 -35.81 31.05
CA GLN A 12 33.36 -35.07 29.80
C GLN A 12 32.31 -33.91 29.83
N MET A 13 32.79 -32.73 30.12
CA MET A 13 32.03 -31.49 29.96
C MET A 13 32.04 -31.09 28.49
N THR A 14 31.00 -31.50 27.75
CA THR A 14 30.72 -30.98 26.41
C THR A 14 30.25 -29.55 26.53
N ALA A 15 31.12 -28.59 26.27
CA ALA A 15 30.78 -27.18 26.15
C ALA A 15 29.97 -26.98 24.86
N LEU A 16 28.64 -26.86 24.99
CA LEU A 16 27.74 -26.46 23.93
C LEU A 16 27.99 -24.96 23.66
N LEU A 17 28.77 -24.64 22.65
CA LEU A 17 28.93 -23.28 22.13
C LEU A 17 27.59 -22.85 21.51
N LEU A 18 26.79 -22.13 22.26
CA LEU A 18 25.61 -21.44 21.77
C LEU A 18 26.07 -20.22 20.96
N THR A 19 26.25 -20.38 19.66
CA THR A 19 26.48 -19.25 18.77
C THR A 19 25.18 -18.45 18.64
N THR A 20 25.00 -17.45 19.48
CA THR A 20 24.00 -16.41 19.27
C THR A 20 24.42 -15.61 18.05
N ALA A 21 23.80 -15.92 16.89
CA ALA A 21 23.88 -15.04 15.74
C ALA A 21 23.29 -13.68 16.17
N LEU A 22 24.15 -12.69 16.41
CA LEU A 22 23.72 -11.31 16.50
C LEU A 22 23.17 -10.93 15.13
N ALA A 23 21.84 -11.07 14.97
CA ALA A 23 21.14 -10.39 13.90
C ALA A 23 21.35 -8.88 14.14
N GLY A 24 22.28 -8.29 13.38
CA GLY A 24 22.44 -6.84 13.39
C GLY A 24 21.09 -6.17 13.12
N PRO A 25 20.84 -4.95 13.59
CA PRO A 25 19.60 -4.26 13.32
C PRO A 25 19.42 -4.22 11.80
N ALA A 26 18.32 -4.82 11.31
CA ALA A 26 17.95 -4.71 9.91
C ALA A 26 17.88 -3.20 9.61
N ALA A 27 18.72 -2.72 8.70
CA ALA A 27 18.71 -1.32 8.32
C ALA A 27 17.28 -0.98 7.90
N ALA A 28 16.64 -0.07 8.63
CA ALA A 28 15.28 0.36 8.34
C ALA A 28 15.26 0.85 6.88
N GLU A 29 14.39 0.26 6.06
CA GLU A 29 14.26 0.64 4.66
C GLU A 29 13.83 2.11 4.60
N LYS A 30 14.53 2.90 3.76
CA LYS A 30 14.33 4.34 3.72
C LYS A 30 12.98 4.67 3.10
N GLN A 31 12.07 5.18 3.92
CA GLN A 31 10.83 5.80 3.44
C GLN A 31 11.14 7.13 2.77
N VAL A 32 10.53 7.37 1.60
CA VAL A 32 10.63 8.64 0.90
C VAL A 32 9.23 9.21 0.65
N PRO A 33 9.07 10.56 0.60
CA PRO A 33 7.79 11.19 0.36
C PRO A 33 7.20 10.76 -1.00
N PHE A 34 5.91 10.42 -1.00
CA PHE A 34 5.13 10.10 -2.20
C PHE A 34 3.93 11.03 -2.27
N ARG A 35 3.97 11.99 -3.20
CA ARG A 35 2.98 13.06 -3.34
C ARG A 35 2.63 13.27 -4.79
N GLY A 36 1.37 13.65 -5.04
CA GLY A 36 0.93 13.91 -6.40
C GLY A 36 -0.45 14.52 -6.50
N SER A 37 -0.89 14.65 -7.74
CA SER A 37 -2.26 15.04 -8.10
C SER A 37 -2.86 14.00 -9.02
N ILE A 38 -4.19 13.90 -9.01
CA ILE A 38 -4.97 12.97 -9.79
C ILE A 38 -6.20 13.67 -10.36
N GLN A 39 -6.56 13.31 -11.58
CA GLN A 39 -7.84 13.64 -12.23
C GLN A 39 -8.36 12.36 -12.88
N ALA A 40 -9.63 12.06 -12.67
CA ALA A 40 -10.24 10.85 -13.18
C ALA A 40 -11.71 11.07 -13.51
N VAL A 41 -12.27 10.10 -14.22
CA VAL A 41 -13.71 9.99 -14.47
C VAL A 41 -14.16 8.64 -13.97
N GLU A 42 -15.29 8.63 -13.27
CA GLU A 42 -15.92 7.44 -12.71
C GLU A 42 -17.18 7.06 -13.50
N THR A 43 -17.39 5.78 -13.65
CA THR A 43 -18.64 5.17 -14.14
C THR A 43 -19.21 4.25 -13.07
N TYR A 44 -20.53 4.08 -13.07
CA TYR A 44 -21.24 3.47 -11.96
C TYR A 44 -22.19 2.37 -12.41
N ASP A 45 -22.21 1.25 -11.68
CA ASP A 45 -23.27 0.25 -11.70
C ASP A 45 -23.85 0.11 -10.28
N ALA A 46 -25.13 0.55 -10.12
CA ALA A 46 -25.79 0.60 -8.82
C ALA A 46 -26.65 -0.65 -8.58
N GLN A 47 -26.28 -1.43 -7.58
CA GLN A 47 -26.99 -2.63 -7.12
C GLN A 47 -27.23 -2.52 -5.59
N PHE A 48 -28.20 -1.69 -5.20
CA PHE A 48 -28.42 -1.33 -3.79
C PHE A 48 -28.34 -2.53 -2.84
N PRO A 49 -27.56 -2.46 -1.73
CA PRO A 49 -26.86 -1.27 -1.21
C PRO A 49 -25.46 -1.04 -1.77
N ALA A 50 -25.00 -1.82 -2.77
CA ALA A 50 -23.68 -1.69 -3.38
C ALA A 50 -23.73 -0.75 -4.60
N LEU A 51 -22.68 0.06 -4.77
CA LEU A 51 -22.35 0.79 -5.97
C LEU A 51 -20.99 0.31 -6.45
N PHE A 52 -20.95 -0.31 -7.61
CA PHE A 52 -19.71 -0.68 -8.28
C PHE A 52 -19.20 0.51 -9.08
N VAL A 53 -17.92 0.82 -8.93
CA VAL A 53 -17.30 1.99 -9.54
C VAL A 53 -16.07 1.55 -10.31
N ASP A 54 -16.06 1.91 -11.59
CA ASP A 54 -14.87 1.86 -12.44
C ASP A 54 -14.37 3.29 -12.65
N SER A 55 -13.09 3.51 -12.40
CA SER A 55 -12.48 4.83 -12.57
C SER A 55 -11.26 4.74 -13.47
N SER A 56 -11.09 5.75 -14.29
CA SER A 56 -9.91 5.91 -15.13
C SER A 56 -9.43 7.35 -15.12
N GLY A 57 -8.12 7.54 -15.03
CA GLY A 57 -7.58 8.88 -14.92
C GLY A 57 -6.10 9.00 -15.19
N THR A 58 -5.60 10.20 -14.94
CA THR A 58 -4.21 10.56 -15.12
C THR A 58 -3.74 11.41 -13.94
N GLY A 59 -2.42 11.50 -13.78
CA GLY A 59 -1.86 12.35 -12.75
C GLY A 59 -0.36 12.53 -12.89
N LYS A 60 0.20 13.18 -11.88
CA LYS A 60 1.64 13.38 -11.73
C LYS A 60 2.04 13.21 -10.27
N ALA A 61 3.10 12.45 -10.01
CA ALA A 61 3.59 12.23 -8.67
C ALA A 61 5.12 12.22 -8.60
N THR A 62 5.64 12.43 -7.37
CA THR A 62 7.04 12.16 -7.07
C THR A 62 7.33 10.68 -7.36
N HIS A 63 8.51 10.38 -7.85
CA HIS A 63 8.98 9.02 -8.20
C HIS A 63 8.20 8.30 -9.32
N LEU A 64 6.88 8.53 -9.47
CA LEU A 64 6.07 7.94 -10.54
C LEU A 64 6.12 8.78 -11.84
N GLY A 65 6.31 10.09 -11.71
CA GLY A 65 6.23 11.02 -12.84
C GLY A 65 4.80 11.20 -13.31
N ARG A 66 4.58 11.35 -14.63
CA ARG A 66 3.24 11.26 -15.22
C ARG A 66 2.78 9.80 -15.25
N PHE A 67 1.53 9.58 -14.91
CA PHE A 67 0.93 8.25 -14.86
C PHE A 67 -0.50 8.23 -15.37
N THR A 68 -0.95 7.05 -15.75
CA THR A 68 -2.37 6.70 -15.86
C THR A 68 -2.76 5.85 -14.67
N VAL A 69 -4.02 5.88 -14.30
CA VAL A 69 -4.56 5.06 -13.23
C VAL A 69 -5.92 4.50 -13.65
N THR A 70 -6.14 3.24 -13.30
CA THR A 70 -7.45 2.61 -13.30
C THR A 70 -7.74 2.11 -11.90
N SER A 71 -8.99 2.20 -11.45
CA SER A 71 -9.41 1.62 -10.19
C SER A 71 -10.80 1.01 -10.30
N GLU A 72 -10.98 -0.09 -9.57
CA GLU A 72 -12.23 -0.81 -9.43
C GLU A 72 -12.52 -0.92 -7.94
N PHE A 73 -13.67 -0.42 -7.50
CA PHE A 73 -14.02 -0.43 -6.08
C PHE A 73 -15.54 -0.47 -5.89
N THR A 74 -15.94 -0.92 -4.71
CA THR A 74 -17.34 -0.97 -4.32
C THR A 74 -17.59 -0.01 -3.16
N VAL A 75 -18.65 0.78 -3.28
CA VAL A 75 -19.11 1.70 -2.23
C VAL A 75 -20.42 1.17 -1.64
N ASN A 76 -20.53 1.16 -0.34
CA ASN A 76 -21.78 0.93 0.34
C ASN A 76 -22.59 2.23 0.40
N LEU A 77 -23.72 2.27 -0.30
CA LEU A 77 -24.56 3.47 -0.43
C LEU A 77 -25.21 3.94 0.89
N MET A 78 -25.23 3.09 1.93
CA MET A 78 -25.78 3.48 3.23
C MET A 78 -24.73 4.14 4.13
N SER A 79 -23.47 3.72 4.04
CA SER A 79 -22.38 4.26 4.85
C SER A 79 -21.46 5.19 4.10
N LEU A 80 -21.52 5.19 2.77
CA LEU A 80 -20.60 5.87 1.85
C LEU A 80 -19.12 5.44 2.00
N ALA A 81 -18.88 4.30 2.66
CA ALA A 81 -17.58 3.69 2.74
C ALA A 81 -17.32 2.83 1.50
N GLY A 82 -16.09 2.86 1.00
CA GLY A 82 -15.68 2.12 -0.18
C GLY A 82 -14.38 1.35 0.02
N SER A 83 -14.22 0.29 -0.77
CA SER A 83 -12.97 -0.48 -0.83
C SER A 83 -12.78 -1.13 -2.20
N GLY A 84 -11.53 -1.32 -2.60
CA GLY A 84 -11.18 -1.93 -3.87
C GLY A 84 -9.69 -1.87 -4.13
N ASN A 85 -9.32 -1.73 -5.39
CA ASN A 85 -7.92 -1.67 -5.82
C ASN A 85 -7.70 -0.61 -6.90
N ALA A 86 -6.42 -0.25 -7.11
CA ALA A 86 -6.04 0.63 -8.19
C ALA A 86 -4.69 0.23 -8.77
N HIS A 87 -4.55 0.49 -10.08
CA HIS A 87 -3.34 0.24 -10.86
C HIS A 87 -2.83 1.54 -11.46
N PHE A 88 -1.67 1.99 -11.00
CA PHE A 88 -0.96 3.17 -11.49
C PHE A 88 0.13 2.74 -12.45
N ILE A 89 0.17 3.30 -13.65
CA ILE A 89 1.16 3.00 -14.68
C ILE A 89 1.91 4.28 -15.05
N ALA A 90 3.20 4.30 -14.75
CA ALA A 90 4.09 5.40 -15.13
C ALA A 90 4.31 5.46 -16.64
N ALA A 91 4.73 6.62 -17.15
CA ALA A 91 4.96 6.83 -18.58
C ALA A 91 6.00 5.88 -19.22
N ASN A 92 6.88 5.28 -18.42
CA ASN A 92 7.87 4.29 -18.87
C ASN A 92 7.40 2.82 -18.75
N GLY A 93 6.14 2.59 -18.34
CA GLY A 93 5.53 1.27 -18.17
C GLY A 93 5.75 0.62 -16.78
N ASP A 94 6.56 1.20 -15.91
CA ASP A 94 6.64 0.73 -14.51
C ASP A 94 5.31 0.97 -13.80
N SER A 95 4.92 0.08 -12.89
CA SER A 95 3.61 0.19 -12.27
C SER A 95 3.60 -0.04 -10.77
N LEU A 96 2.54 0.48 -10.12
CA LEU A 96 2.16 0.22 -8.74
C LEU A 96 0.75 -0.36 -8.70
N LEU A 97 0.56 -1.40 -7.90
CA LEU A 97 -0.74 -1.95 -7.50
C LEU A 97 -1.01 -1.56 -6.06
N THR A 98 -2.23 -1.16 -5.77
CA THR A 98 -2.63 -0.75 -4.43
C THR A 98 -4.00 -1.31 -4.09
N ASP A 99 -4.20 -1.64 -2.81
CA ASP A 99 -5.53 -1.72 -2.23
C ASP A 99 -5.95 -0.32 -1.79
N LEU A 100 -7.25 -0.04 -1.85
CA LEU A 100 -7.81 1.21 -1.38
C LEU A 100 -8.99 0.98 -0.44
N THR A 101 -9.10 1.86 0.55
CA THR A 101 -10.29 2.02 1.39
C THR A 101 -10.58 3.49 1.55
N GLY A 102 -11.85 3.88 1.61
CA GLY A 102 -12.17 5.30 1.69
C GLY A 102 -13.56 5.59 2.22
N GLN A 103 -13.79 6.88 2.43
CA GLN A 103 -15.04 7.43 2.90
C GLN A 103 -15.40 8.66 2.06
N ALA A 104 -16.61 8.66 1.50
CA ALA A 104 -17.19 9.84 0.90
C ALA A 104 -18.03 10.58 1.94
N ASN A 105 -17.97 11.90 1.90
CA ASN A 105 -18.70 12.81 2.78
C ASN A 105 -19.44 13.86 1.95
N PRO A 106 -20.72 14.12 2.24
CA PRO A 106 -21.44 15.24 1.64
C PRO A 106 -20.73 16.57 1.92
N THR A 107 -20.81 17.46 0.95
CA THR A 107 -20.36 18.85 1.10
C THR A 107 -21.56 19.79 1.22
N GLY A 108 -21.33 21.11 1.17
CA GLY A 108 -22.43 22.09 1.07
C GLY A 108 -23.11 22.13 -0.30
N ASP A 109 -22.48 21.51 -1.32
CA ASP A 109 -23.02 21.35 -2.66
C ASP A 109 -23.60 19.94 -2.82
N PRO A 110 -24.91 19.78 -3.16
CA PRO A 110 -25.53 18.45 -3.29
C PRO A 110 -24.93 17.59 -4.39
N ASP A 111 -24.29 18.19 -5.38
CA ASP A 111 -23.68 17.49 -6.50
C ASP A 111 -22.20 17.16 -6.27
N VAL A 112 -21.65 17.51 -5.11
CA VAL A 112 -20.22 17.34 -4.81
C VAL A 112 -20.01 16.55 -3.53
N LEU A 113 -19.21 15.49 -3.62
CA LEU A 113 -18.70 14.74 -2.47
C LEU A 113 -17.21 15.05 -2.23
N SER A 114 -16.84 15.17 -0.96
CA SER A 114 -15.47 15.15 -0.52
C SER A 114 -15.10 13.71 -0.16
N ILE A 115 -14.04 13.18 -0.76
CA ILE A 115 -13.63 11.79 -0.60
C ILE A 115 -12.21 11.75 -0.04
N VAL A 116 -12.05 10.96 1.02
CA VAL A 116 -10.74 10.66 1.62
C VAL A 116 -10.50 9.16 1.52
N GLU A 117 -9.40 8.78 0.89
CA GLU A 117 -9.06 7.37 0.64
C GLU A 117 -7.63 7.09 1.09
N THR A 118 -7.43 5.91 1.68
CA THR A 118 -6.09 5.38 1.97
C THR A 118 -5.75 4.30 0.96
N TYR A 119 -4.62 4.47 0.30
CA TYR A 119 -4.05 3.53 -0.65
C TYR A 119 -2.85 2.83 0.00
N THR A 120 -2.84 1.50 -0.02
CA THR A 120 -1.73 0.68 0.46
C THR A 120 -1.06 -0.01 -0.72
N ILE A 121 0.23 0.22 -0.93
CA ILE A 121 0.99 -0.40 -2.03
C ILE A 121 1.17 -1.89 -1.73
N THR A 122 0.64 -2.74 -2.61
CA THR A 122 0.66 -4.20 -2.48
C THR A 122 1.64 -4.87 -3.43
N ALA A 123 1.91 -4.25 -4.58
CA ALA A 123 2.87 -4.75 -5.56
C ALA A 123 3.35 -3.63 -6.49
N GLY A 124 4.37 -3.93 -7.29
CA GLY A 124 4.87 -3.03 -8.32
C GLY A 124 5.78 -3.74 -9.32
N THR A 125 6.03 -3.09 -10.45
CA THR A 125 6.92 -3.57 -11.51
C THR A 125 8.05 -2.58 -11.77
N GLY A 126 9.07 -3.02 -12.51
CA GLY A 126 10.20 -2.19 -12.87
C GLY A 126 10.90 -1.60 -11.63
N ARG A 127 11.06 -0.29 -11.56
CA ARG A 127 11.67 0.39 -10.40
C ARG A 127 10.84 0.30 -9.11
N PHE A 128 9.58 -0.11 -9.20
CA PHE A 128 8.67 -0.29 -8.08
C PHE A 128 8.55 -1.75 -7.65
N ALA A 129 9.33 -2.67 -8.24
CA ALA A 129 9.34 -4.07 -7.82
C ALA A 129 9.69 -4.19 -6.33
N GLY A 130 8.81 -4.82 -5.55
CA GLY A 130 8.94 -4.95 -4.10
C GLY A 130 8.71 -3.66 -3.31
N ALA A 131 8.18 -2.61 -3.94
CA ALA A 131 7.81 -1.39 -3.24
C ALA A 131 6.68 -1.64 -2.24
N THR A 132 6.72 -0.93 -1.12
CA THR A 132 5.70 -0.89 -0.08
C THR A 132 5.44 0.55 0.34
N GLY A 133 4.39 0.77 1.12
CA GLY A 133 4.07 2.09 1.63
C GLY A 133 2.58 2.38 1.55
N SER A 134 2.21 3.60 1.90
CA SER A 134 0.82 4.06 1.83
C SER A 134 0.74 5.55 1.60
N PHE A 135 -0.37 5.99 1.04
CA PHE A 135 -0.67 7.40 0.83
C PHE A 135 -2.17 7.65 0.94
N THR A 136 -2.51 8.86 1.35
CA THR A 136 -3.90 9.32 1.44
C THR A 136 -4.22 10.20 0.25
N VAL A 137 -5.33 9.93 -0.42
CA VAL A 137 -5.90 10.74 -1.50
C VAL A 137 -7.05 11.54 -0.94
N GLU A 138 -7.02 12.84 -1.14
CA GLU A 138 -8.13 13.74 -0.86
C GLU A 138 -8.62 14.33 -2.20
N ARG A 139 -9.89 14.09 -2.52
CA ARG A 139 -10.45 14.48 -3.81
C ARG A 139 -11.89 14.96 -3.69
N LEU A 140 -12.32 15.77 -4.63
CA LEU A 140 -13.70 16.14 -4.85
C LEU A 140 -14.25 15.36 -6.05
N LEU A 141 -15.46 14.88 -5.91
CA LEU A 141 -16.19 14.17 -6.96
C LEU A 141 -17.47 14.96 -7.28
N ASN A 142 -17.65 15.31 -8.55
CA ASN A 142 -18.96 15.75 -9.04
C ASN A 142 -19.79 14.51 -9.40
N THR A 143 -20.85 14.26 -8.66
CA THR A 143 -21.69 13.05 -8.79
C THR A 143 -22.53 13.01 -10.07
N VAL A 144 -22.78 14.18 -10.68
CA VAL A 144 -23.55 14.30 -11.92
C VAL A 144 -22.70 13.93 -13.14
N THR A 145 -21.44 14.36 -13.13
CA THR A 145 -20.53 14.14 -14.28
C THR A 145 -19.57 12.97 -14.10
N GLY A 146 -19.42 12.44 -12.89
CA GLY A 146 -18.42 11.46 -12.54
C GLY A 146 -16.98 12.02 -12.52
N VAL A 147 -16.78 13.30 -12.78
CA VAL A 147 -15.45 13.92 -12.80
C VAL A 147 -14.94 14.09 -11.38
N THR A 148 -13.73 13.64 -11.15
CA THR A 148 -13.06 13.77 -9.85
C THR A 148 -11.65 14.30 -10.00
N SER A 149 -11.20 15.10 -9.01
CA SER A 149 -9.83 15.60 -8.96
C SER A 149 -9.38 15.83 -7.53
N GLY A 150 -8.09 15.68 -7.30
CA GLY A 150 -7.53 15.87 -5.98
C GLY A 150 -6.01 15.71 -5.93
N SER A 151 -5.52 15.62 -4.72
CA SER A 151 -4.10 15.42 -4.43
C SER A 151 -3.93 14.25 -3.47
N PHE A 152 -2.69 13.77 -3.38
CA PHE A 152 -2.34 12.76 -2.42
C PHE A 152 -0.96 12.97 -1.82
N GLU A 153 -0.80 12.48 -0.60
CA GLU A 153 0.48 12.45 0.08
C GLU A 153 0.63 11.21 0.96
N GLY A 154 1.88 10.80 1.14
CA GLY A 154 2.26 9.66 1.95
C GLY A 154 3.72 9.30 1.74
N THR A 155 4.02 8.02 1.85
CA THR A 155 5.39 7.53 1.73
C THR A 155 5.46 6.25 0.90
N ILE A 156 6.61 6.06 0.26
CA ILE A 156 6.96 4.83 -0.44
C ILE A 156 8.34 4.35 0.01
N VAL A 157 8.48 3.05 0.12
CA VAL A 157 9.74 2.33 0.31
C VAL A 157 10.00 1.54 -0.96
N PHE A 158 11.16 1.71 -1.56
CA PHE A 158 11.53 0.92 -2.74
C PHE A 158 12.09 -0.44 -2.32
N GLY A 159 11.71 -1.48 -3.05
CA GLY A 159 12.30 -2.81 -2.87
C GLY A 159 13.81 -2.81 -3.14
N LYS A 160 14.53 -3.73 -2.50
CA LYS A 160 15.97 -3.91 -2.75
C LYS A 160 16.19 -4.34 -4.19
N LYS A 161 17.03 -3.61 -4.92
CA LYS A 161 17.50 -4.05 -6.23
C LYS A 161 18.28 -5.35 -6.02
N LYS A 162 17.83 -6.41 -6.67
CA LYS A 162 18.60 -7.65 -6.77
C LYS A 162 19.77 -7.47 -7.71
#